data_be0d7054da010a62d965f0d1ccb4a642
#
_entry.id   be0d7054da010a62d965f0d1ccb4a642
#
_cell.length_a   1.000
_cell.length_b   1.000
_cell.length_c   1.000
_cell.angle_alpha   90.00
_cell.angle_beta   90.00
_cell.angle_gamma   90.00
#
_symmetry.space_group_name_H-M   'P 1'
#
loop_
_entity.id
_entity.type
_entity.pdbx_description
1 polymer ?
#
loop_
_entity_poly.entity_id
_entity_poly.type
_entity_poly.pdbx_seq_one_letter_code
_entity_poly.pdbx_strand_id
1 'polypeptide(L)'
;MKKLNEVILLLKNKKEAEEFFKDLCTPTELKALEERWAVAQLLYQNTSSYRQIAAQLKTSTTTVTRVARFLSSEPYQGYKKILKRIT
;
A
#
# COMPACT_ATOMS: atom_id res chain seq x y z
N MET A 1 18.69 3.00 -18.95
CA MET A 1 17.42 2.37 -18.54
C MET A 1 16.66 3.28 -17.60
N LYS A 2 15.34 3.33 -17.73
CA LYS A 2 14.49 4.04 -16.76
C LYS A 2 14.20 3.15 -15.58
N LYS A 3 14.24 3.75 -14.37
CA LYS A 3 13.94 3.03 -13.13
C LYS A 3 12.43 2.92 -12.93
N LEU A 4 12.03 1.97 -12.10
CA LEU A 4 10.60 1.71 -11.82
C LEU A 4 9.87 2.96 -11.34
N ASN A 5 10.48 3.72 -10.41
CA ASN A 5 9.86 4.93 -9.90
C ASN A 5 9.67 6.01 -10.97
N GLU A 6 10.49 5.99 -12.02
CA GLU A 6 10.35 6.91 -13.14
C GLU A 6 9.20 6.49 -14.06
N VAL A 7 9.11 5.18 -14.38
CA VAL A 7 8.07 4.70 -15.32
C VAL A 7 6.68 4.72 -14.69
N ILE A 8 6.57 4.56 -13.37
CA ILE A 8 5.29 4.67 -12.68
C ILE A 8 4.64 6.04 -12.93
N LEU A 9 5.45 7.09 -13.00
CA LEU A 9 4.94 8.44 -13.26
C LEU A 9 4.43 8.64 -14.68
N LEU A 10 4.66 7.70 -15.57
CA LEU A 10 4.15 7.74 -16.95
C LEU A 10 2.77 7.11 -17.10
N LEU A 11 2.28 6.42 -16.08
CA LEU A 11 0.95 5.83 -16.11
C LEU A 11 -0.11 6.93 -16.18
N LYS A 12 -1.02 6.82 -17.14
CA LYS A 12 -1.96 7.90 -17.47
C LYS A 12 -3.30 7.79 -16.78
N ASN A 13 -3.70 6.57 -16.41
CA ASN A 13 -5.01 6.34 -15.83
C ASN A 13 -5.02 5.01 -15.06
N LYS A 14 -6.14 4.75 -14.39
CA LYS A 14 -6.33 3.56 -13.58
C LYS A 14 -6.15 2.27 -14.37
N LYS A 15 -6.68 2.23 -15.59
CA LYS A 15 -6.60 1.03 -16.43
C LYS A 15 -5.16 0.70 -16.78
N GLU A 16 -4.38 1.70 -17.18
CA GLU A 16 -2.95 1.49 -17.47
C GLU A 16 -2.19 1.02 -16.24
N ALA A 17 -2.50 1.56 -15.07
CA ALA A 17 -1.88 1.13 -13.83
C ALA A 17 -2.18 -0.34 -13.54
N GLU A 18 -3.44 -0.75 -13.69
CA GLU A 18 -3.83 -2.16 -13.49
C GLU A 18 -3.09 -3.08 -14.45
N GLU A 19 -3.02 -2.72 -15.72
CA GLU A 19 -2.32 -3.51 -16.74
C GLU A 19 -0.85 -3.63 -16.44
N PHE A 20 -0.21 -2.52 -16.08
CA PHE A 20 1.21 -2.49 -15.77
C PHE A 20 1.56 -3.38 -14.56
N PHE A 21 0.80 -3.27 -13.49
CA PHE A 21 1.06 -4.07 -12.29
C PHE A 21 0.75 -5.55 -12.50
N LYS A 22 -0.21 -5.89 -13.34
CA LYS A 22 -0.48 -7.30 -13.68
C LYS A 22 0.66 -7.93 -14.48
N ASP A 23 1.36 -7.15 -15.30
CA ASP A 23 2.55 -7.64 -16.00
C ASP A 23 3.75 -7.73 -15.07
N LEU A 24 3.92 -6.72 -14.22
CA LEU A 24 5.09 -6.60 -13.35
C LEU A 24 5.11 -7.59 -12.19
N CYS A 25 3.94 -7.85 -11.62
CA CYS A 25 3.79 -8.64 -10.39
C CYS A 25 3.09 -9.96 -10.65
N THR A 26 3.49 -11.00 -9.92
CA THR A 26 2.65 -12.20 -9.83
C THR A 26 1.36 -11.84 -9.10
N PRO A 27 0.27 -12.64 -9.26
CA PRO A 27 -0.96 -12.40 -8.51
C PRO A 27 -0.74 -12.35 -6.99
N THR A 28 0.14 -13.19 -6.45
CA THR A 28 0.46 -13.20 -5.02
C THR A 28 1.17 -11.93 -4.59
N GLU A 29 2.10 -11.45 -5.40
CA GLU A 29 2.82 -10.20 -5.12
C GLU A 29 1.87 -9.00 -5.15
N LEU A 30 1.01 -8.93 -6.15
CA LEU A 30 0.05 -7.84 -6.26
C LEU A 30 -0.92 -7.83 -5.09
N LYS A 31 -1.41 -9.01 -4.69
CA LYS A 31 -2.27 -9.12 -3.52
C LYS A 31 -1.59 -8.60 -2.25
N ALA A 32 -0.31 -8.93 -2.07
CA ALA A 32 0.45 -8.46 -0.91
C ALA A 32 0.60 -6.93 -0.91
N LEU A 33 0.85 -6.34 -2.07
CA LEU A 33 0.94 -4.88 -2.20
C LEU A 33 -0.40 -4.20 -1.88
N GLU A 34 -1.49 -4.75 -2.40
CA GLU A 34 -2.83 -4.21 -2.13
C GLU A 34 -3.22 -4.32 -0.66
N GLU A 35 -2.86 -5.44 0.00
CA GLU A 35 -3.11 -5.60 1.43
C GLU A 35 -2.36 -4.57 2.25
N ARG A 36 -1.08 -4.34 1.95
CA ARG A 36 -0.29 -3.33 2.66
C ARG A 36 -0.88 -1.93 2.49
N TRP A 37 -1.31 -1.60 1.30
CA TRP A 37 -1.91 -0.30 1.03
C TRP A 37 -3.24 -0.13 1.75
N ALA A 38 -4.09 -1.16 1.75
CA ALA A 38 -5.34 -1.12 2.49
C ALA A 38 -5.12 -0.96 3.99
N VAL A 39 -4.13 -1.69 4.55
CA VAL A 39 -3.75 -1.56 5.95
C VAL A 39 -3.32 -0.13 6.27
N ALA A 40 -2.49 0.47 5.41
CA ALA A 40 -2.01 1.84 5.61
C ALA A 40 -3.19 2.83 5.68
N GLN A 41 -4.17 2.67 4.82
CA GLN A 41 -5.36 3.52 4.83
C GLN A 41 -6.17 3.39 6.12
N LEU A 42 -6.39 2.16 6.60
CA LEU A 42 -7.14 1.93 7.83
C LEU A 42 -6.37 2.42 9.07
N LEU A 43 -5.05 2.23 9.09
CA LEU A 43 -4.22 2.76 10.18
C LEU A 43 -4.25 4.29 10.22
N TYR A 44 -4.25 4.92 9.06
CA TYR A 44 -4.26 6.38 8.97
C TYR A 44 -5.58 6.97 9.49
N GLN A 45 -6.68 6.26 9.31
CA GLN A 45 -7.98 6.66 9.86
C GLN A 45 -8.02 6.60 11.39
N ASN A 46 -7.20 5.72 11.98
CA ASN A 46 -7.03 5.58 13.43
C ASN A 46 -8.34 5.30 14.18
N THR A 47 -9.21 4.47 13.59
CA THR A 47 -10.51 4.12 14.20
C THR A 47 -10.60 2.65 14.62
N SER A 48 -9.60 1.83 14.30
CA SER A 48 -9.63 0.40 14.57
C SER A 48 -8.32 -0.08 15.17
N SER A 49 -8.39 -1.14 15.99
CA SER A 49 -7.20 -1.80 16.51
C SER A 49 -6.50 -2.59 15.41
N TYR A 50 -5.24 -2.99 15.65
CA TYR A 50 -4.49 -3.84 14.72
C TYR A 50 -5.22 -5.16 14.46
N ARG A 51 -5.82 -5.76 15.51
CA ARG A 51 -6.57 -7.01 15.38
C ARG A 51 -7.82 -6.82 14.52
N GLN A 52 -8.53 -5.71 14.70
CA GLN A 52 -9.72 -5.40 13.90
C GLN A 52 -9.34 -5.19 12.43
N ILE A 53 -8.26 -4.49 12.15
CA ILE A 53 -7.77 -4.27 10.79
C ILE A 53 -7.41 -5.62 10.13
N ALA A 54 -6.65 -6.45 10.85
CA ALA A 54 -6.26 -7.77 10.35
C ALA A 54 -7.49 -8.63 10.02
N ALA A 55 -8.49 -8.63 10.90
CA ALA A 55 -9.73 -9.38 10.68
C ALA A 55 -10.53 -8.84 9.49
N GLN A 56 -10.68 -7.53 9.40
CA GLN A 56 -11.43 -6.87 8.32
C GLN A 56 -10.84 -7.16 6.95
N LEU A 57 -9.52 -7.10 6.84
CA LEU A 57 -8.82 -7.28 5.57
C LEU A 57 -8.38 -8.73 5.32
N LYS A 58 -8.67 -9.63 6.26
CA LYS A 58 -8.27 -11.05 6.16
C LYS A 58 -6.76 -11.20 5.97
N THR A 59 -6.00 -10.42 6.73
CA THR A 59 -4.54 -10.48 6.74
C THR A 59 -4.04 -10.74 8.17
N SER A 60 -2.71 -10.81 8.36
CA SER A 60 -2.13 -11.09 9.66
C SER A 60 -1.85 -9.81 10.44
N THR A 61 -1.81 -9.92 11.78
CA THR A 61 -1.36 -8.81 12.62
C THR A 61 0.10 -8.47 12.36
N THR A 62 0.90 -9.44 11.90
CA THR A 62 2.29 -9.19 11.48
C THR A 62 2.34 -8.20 10.32
N THR A 63 1.46 -8.36 9.33
CA THR A 63 1.36 -7.41 8.21
C THR A 63 0.97 -6.02 8.70
N VAL A 64 -0.01 -5.94 9.60
CA VAL A 64 -0.45 -4.65 10.17
C VAL A 64 0.69 -3.98 10.92
N THR A 65 1.43 -4.72 11.75
CA THR A 65 2.57 -4.20 12.52
C THR A 65 3.67 -3.68 11.59
N ARG A 66 3.98 -4.43 10.52
CA ARG A 66 4.96 -3.99 9.53
C ARG A 66 4.56 -2.67 8.89
N VAL A 67 3.32 -2.57 8.43
CA VAL A 67 2.84 -1.34 7.78
C VAL A 67 2.83 -0.17 8.75
N ALA A 68 2.41 -0.41 10.01
CA ALA A 68 2.42 0.63 11.04
C ALA A 68 3.83 1.19 11.26
N ARG A 69 4.85 0.33 11.26
CA ARG A 69 6.24 0.76 11.39
C ARG A 69 6.66 1.69 10.24
N PHE A 70 6.33 1.33 9.01
CA PHE A 70 6.68 2.15 7.85
C PHE A 70 5.83 3.41 7.75
N LEU A 71 4.62 3.39 8.26
CA LEU A 71 3.77 4.57 8.30
C LEU A 71 4.25 5.61 9.31
N SER A 72 4.70 5.17 10.50
CA SER A 72 4.97 6.09 11.62
C SER A 72 6.43 6.20 12.05
N SER A 73 7.24 5.15 11.91
CA SER A 73 8.59 5.11 12.50
C SER A 73 9.72 5.20 11.48
N GLU A 74 9.55 4.59 10.31
CA GLU A 74 10.59 4.64 9.28
C GLU A 74 10.59 5.99 8.57
N PRO A 75 11.77 6.44 8.06
CA PRO A 75 11.92 7.82 7.58
C PRO A 75 11.41 8.11 6.17
N TYR A 76 10.91 7.10 5.45
CA TYR A 76 10.62 7.26 4.01
C TYR A 76 9.41 8.14 3.71
N GLN A 77 8.38 8.12 4.55
CA GLN A 77 7.21 9.00 4.46
C GLN A 77 6.33 8.79 3.21
N GLY A 78 6.56 7.72 2.43
CA GLY A 78 5.79 7.47 1.20
C GLY A 78 4.30 7.28 1.45
N TYR A 79 3.93 6.46 2.41
CA TYR A 79 2.53 6.28 2.78
C TYR A 79 1.87 7.59 3.19
N LYS A 80 2.53 8.33 4.08
CA LYS A 80 1.96 9.59 4.60
C LYS A 80 1.72 10.62 3.51
N LYS A 81 2.66 10.76 2.57
CA LYS A 81 2.52 11.73 1.48
C LYS A 81 1.29 11.44 0.63
N ILE A 82 1.11 10.17 0.25
CA ILE A 82 -0.03 9.79 -0.57
C ILE A 82 -1.34 9.88 0.22
N LEU A 83 -1.35 9.41 1.47
CA LEU A 83 -2.54 9.46 2.31
C LEU A 83 -3.01 10.89 2.53
N LYS A 84 -2.09 11.83 2.73
CA LYS A 84 -2.43 13.24 2.84
C LYS A 84 -3.07 13.81 1.58
N ARG A 85 -2.67 13.31 0.40
CA ARG A 85 -3.20 13.78 -0.88
C ARG A 85 -4.60 13.27 -1.17
N ILE A 86 -4.98 12.13 -0.63
CA ILE A 86 -6.29 11.53 -0.89
C ILE A 86 -7.29 11.79 0.25
N THR A 87 -6.86 12.40 1.32
CA THR A 87 -7.72 12.80 2.45
C THR A 87 -7.72 14.33 2.59
#